data_8fa3db2bb3abf22bf764887c8535374a
#
_entry.id   8fa3db2bb3abf22bf764887c8535374a
#
_cell.length_a   1.000
_cell.length_b   1.000
_cell.length_c   1.000
_cell.angle_alpha   90.00
_cell.angle_beta   90.00
_cell.angle_gamma   90.00
#
_symmetry.space_group_name_H-M   'P 1'
#
loop_
_entity.id
_entity.type
_entity.pdbx_description
1 polymer ?
#
loop_
_entity_poly.entity_id
_entity_poly.type
_entity_poly.pdbx_seq_one_letter_code
_entity_poly.pdbx_strand_id
1 'polypeptide(L)'
;MARKSSSAEGLTGGFADIVGIALVSLALLLFVALVSYDPHDVSATTTTPNPVIHNWIGLAGAWTGWLTFFVFGAAAYLVPILIGCFGLSYLFQAMDYFHRHWLWSGLLLLCCTGWLDIYKQGQLLATFSANVGAPSAGGYVGLMLNRLIFGHFGDLGATLIYLTLYLISLFYLTNFHLGQWLRDLWQRRLLTAN
;
A
#
# COMPACT_ATOMS: atom_id res chain seq x y z
N MET A 1 24.10 -5.58 -40.22
CA MET A 1 23.83 -4.60 -39.15
C MET A 1 22.78 -5.07 -38.08
N ALA A 2 22.41 -6.35 -38.02
CA ALA A 2 21.35 -6.87 -37.13
C ALA A 2 21.81 -7.39 -35.75
N ARG A 3 23.13 -7.38 -35.44
CA ARG A 3 23.64 -8.00 -34.19
C ARG A 3 23.75 -7.05 -33.00
N LYS A 4 23.50 -5.74 -33.18
CA LYS A 4 23.65 -4.73 -32.12
C LYS A 4 22.35 -4.47 -31.34
N SER A 5 21.19 -4.82 -31.90
CA SER A 5 19.89 -4.65 -31.24
C SER A 5 19.61 -5.73 -30.19
N SER A 6 20.00 -6.99 -30.45
CA SER A 6 19.74 -8.10 -29.51
C SER A 6 20.53 -8.02 -28.20
N SER A 7 21.72 -7.38 -28.23
CA SER A 7 22.55 -7.22 -27.02
C SER A 7 22.02 -6.11 -26.09
N ALA A 8 21.39 -5.08 -26.65
CA ALA A 8 20.80 -3.98 -25.86
C ALA A 8 19.49 -4.41 -25.19
N GLU A 9 18.66 -5.20 -25.89
CA GLU A 9 17.43 -5.76 -25.32
C GLU A 9 17.69 -6.77 -24.20
N GLY A 10 18.74 -7.60 -24.35
CA GLY A 10 19.13 -8.54 -23.30
C GLY A 10 19.70 -7.87 -22.04
N LEU A 11 20.39 -6.73 -22.17
CA LEU A 11 20.92 -5.98 -21.03
C LEU A 11 19.80 -5.22 -20.28
N THR A 12 18.81 -4.70 -20.98
CA THR A 12 17.65 -4.03 -20.35
C THR A 12 16.73 -5.01 -19.64
N GLY A 13 16.55 -6.23 -20.18
CA GLY A 13 15.78 -7.30 -19.55
C GLY A 13 16.42 -7.76 -18.24
N GLY A 14 17.73 -8.06 -18.26
CA GLY A 14 18.45 -8.50 -17.06
C GLY A 14 18.48 -7.45 -15.93
N PHE A 15 18.53 -6.16 -16.27
CA PHE A 15 18.45 -5.09 -15.27
C PHE A 15 17.05 -5.00 -14.63
N ALA A 16 16.00 -5.14 -15.42
CA ALA A 16 14.61 -5.15 -14.93
C ALA A 16 14.39 -6.31 -13.95
N ASP A 17 14.89 -7.51 -14.27
CA ASP A 17 14.80 -8.68 -13.41
C ASP A 17 15.50 -8.46 -12.05
N ILE A 18 16.69 -7.86 -12.06
CA ILE A 18 17.42 -7.51 -10.83
C ILE A 18 16.61 -6.54 -9.97
N VAL A 19 16.06 -5.50 -10.57
CA VAL A 19 15.20 -4.52 -9.86
C VAL A 19 13.96 -5.22 -9.31
N GLY A 20 13.32 -6.07 -10.09
CA GLY A 20 12.13 -6.83 -9.67
C GLY A 20 12.42 -7.72 -8.45
N ILE A 21 13.50 -8.49 -8.50
CA ILE A 21 13.91 -9.36 -7.38
C ILE A 21 14.23 -8.52 -6.13
N ALA A 22 14.97 -7.41 -6.29
CA ALA A 22 15.31 -6.53 -5.17
C ALA A 22 14.05 -5.93 -4.51
N LEU A 23 13.07 -5.47 -5.30
CA LEU A 23 11.81 -4.94 -4.78
C LEU A 23 10.96 -6.01 -4.08
N VAL A 24 10.86 -7.22 -4.63
CA VAL A 24 10.14 -8.33 -3.97
C VAL A 24 10.82 -8.69 -2.65
N SER A 25 12.16 -8.76 -2.63
CA SER A 25 12.92 -9.03 -1.40
C SER A 25 12.70 -7.92 -0.36
N LEU A 26 12.72 -6.65 -0.77
CA LEU A 26 12.43 -5.51 0.10
C LEU A 26 11.01 -5.56 0.65
N ALA A 27 10.03 -5.91 -0.19
CA ALA A 27 8.64 -6.06 0.23
C ALA A 27 8.48 -7.16 1.30
N LEU A 28 9.15 -8.30 1.11
CA LEU A 28 9.14 -9.40 2.09
C LEU A 28 9.80 -8.99 3.41
N LEU A 29 10.97 -8.34 3.36
CA LEU A 29 11.64 -7.83 4.55
C LEU A 29 10.76 -6.84 5.32
N LEU A 30 10.15 -5.88 4.61
CA LEU A 30 9.25 -4.91 5.25
C LEU A 30 8.00 -5.58 5.81
N PHE A 31 7.41 -6.54 5.10
CA PHE A 31 6.26 -7.29 5.59
C PHE A 31 6.59 -8.04 6.89
N VAL A 32 7.72 -8.75 6.93
CA VAL A 32 8.20 -9.45 8.13
C VAL A 32 8.48 -8.47 9.27
N ALA A 33 9.08 -7.31 8.97
CA ALA A 33 9.33 -6.26 9.96
C ALA A 33 8.03 -5.72 10.58
N LEU A 34 6.96 -5.55 9.78
CA LEU A 34 5.66 -5.10 10.26
C LEU A 34 4.91 -6.17 11.08
N VAL A 35 4.98 -7.43 10.65
CA VAL A 35 4.30 -8.54 11.35
C VAL A 35 4.95 -8.84 12.70
N SER A 36 6.27 -8.71 12.77
CA SER A 36 7.04 -8.94 14.01
C SER A 36 7.34 -7.66 14.81
N TYR A 37 6.62 -6.57 14.51
CA TYR A 37 6.84 -5.28 15.17
C TYR A 37 6.41 -5.31 16.63
N ASP A 38 7.31 -4.89 17.52
CA ASP A 38 7.04 -4.61 18.93
C ASP A 38 7.37 -3.14 19.21
N PRO A 39 6.42 -2.33 19.72
CA PRO A 39 6.66 -0.92 20.02
C PRO A 39 7.73 -0.71 21.11
N HIS A 40 7.98 -1.71 21.95
CA HIS A 40 9.01 -1.61 23.00
C HIS A 40 10.45 -1.82 22.47
N ASP A 41 10.61 -2.26 21.22
CA ASP A 41 11.94 -2.40 20.60
C ASP A 41 12.57 -1.05 20.21
N VAL A 42 11.76 0.03 20.18
CA VAL A 42 12.18 1.34 19.69
C VAL A 42 12.06 2.39 20.80
N SER A 43 13.16 3.11 21.07
CA SER A 43 13.18 4.19 22.05
C SER A 43 12.29 5.41 21.72
N ALA A 44 11.76 5.48 20.51
CA ALA A 44 10.81 6.52 20.11
C ALA A 44 9.40 6.31 20.71
N THR A 45 9.07 5.09 21.11
CA THR A 45 7.73 4.71 21.61
C THR A 45 7.73 4.44 23.11
N THR A 46 8.87 4.14 23.71
CA THR A 46 8.97 3.79 25.13
C THR A 46 10.21 4.41 25.79
N THR A 47 10.08 4.69 27.08
CA THR A 47 11.23 5.14 27.91
C THR A 47 12.08 3.97 28.41
N THR A 48 11.56 2.75 28.35
CA THR A 48 12.25 1.52 28.77
C THR A 48 12.26 0.52 27.61
N PRO A 49 13.19 0.68 26.65
CA PRO A 49 13.29 -0.25 25.52
C PRO A 49 13.60 -1.67 25.95
N ASN A 50 13.17 -2.64 25.17
CA ASN A 50 13.51 -4.04 25.39
C ASN A 50 15.03 -4.24 25.38
N PRO A 51 15.60 -5.00 26.34
CA PRO A 51 17.02 -5.33 26.36
C PRO A 51 17.42 -6.22 25.18
N VAL A 52 16.47 -7.00 24.62
CA VAL A 52 16.62 -7.83 23.43
C VAL A 52 15.54 -7.44 22.44
N ILE A 53 15.94 -7.19 21.20
CA ILE A 53 15.01 -6.81 20.14
C ILE A 53 14.20 -8.04 19.71
N HIS A 54 12.87 -7.91 19.71
CA HIS A 54 11.93 -8.98 19.33
C HIS A 54 11.62 -8.98 17.83
N ASN A 55 11.85 -7.86 17.12
CA ASN A 55 11.63 -7.80 15.68
C ASN A 55 12.54 -8.78 14.94
N TRP A 56 11.95 -9.62 14.07
CA TRP A 56 12.68 -10.69 13.36
C TRP A 56 13.73 -10.17 12.36
N ILE A 57 13.60 -8.93 11.92
CA ILE A 57 14.60 -8.24 11.07
C ILE A 57 15.61 -7.45 11.94
N GLY A 58 15.52 -7.59 13.26
CA GLY A 58 16.39 -6.89 14.21
C GLY A 58 16.08 -5.40 14.30
N LEU A 59 17.08 -4.62 14.70
CA LEU A 59 16.95 -3.17 14.95
C LEU A 59 16.46 -2.41 13.72
N ALA A 60 16.95 -2.76 12.52
CA ALA A 60 16.53 -2.12 11.29
C ALA A 60 15.03 -2.37 11.01
N GLY A 61 14.54 -3.59 11.27
CA GLY A 61 13.13 -3.93 11.16
C GLY A 61 12.26 -3.20 12.17
N ALA A 62 12.71 -3.08 13.43
CA ALA A 62 12.00 -2.36 14.46
C ALA A 62 11.81 -0.87 14.10
N TRP A 63 12.86 -0.18 13.63
CA TRP A 63 12.77 1.22 13.22
C TRP A 63 11.95 1.42 11.95
N THR A 64 12.11 0.56 10.95
CA THR A 64 11.31 0.65 9.72
C THR A 64 9.84 0.33 9.98
N GLY A 65 9.54 -0.64 10.84
CA GLY A 65 8.20 -0.95 11.30
C GLY A 65 7.55 0.24 12.01
N TRP A 66 8.25 0.82 13.00
CA TRP A 66 7.78 2.01 13.69
C TRP A 66 7.49 3.17 12.72
N LEU A 67 8.45 3.52 11.86
CA LEU A 67 8.28 4.62 10.91
C LEU A 67 7.09 4.38 9.99
N THR A 68 6.92 3.16 9.50
CA THR A 68 5.82 2.82 8.59
C THR A 68 4.46 2.90 9.29
N PHE A 69 4.34 2.40 10.52
CA PHE A 69 3.12 2.55 11.32
C PHE A 69 2.87 3.99 11.75
N PHE A 70 3.91 4.74 12.13
CA PHE A 70 3.78 6.16 12.45
C PHE A 70 3.23 6.96 11.27
N VAL A 71 3.74 6.71 10.06
CA VAL A 71 3.37 7.45 8.85
C VAL A 71 2.00 7.04 8.32
N PHE A 72 1.73 5.73 8.22
CA PHE A 72 0.57 5.18 7.51
C PHE A 72 -0.47 4.49 8.42
N GLY A 73 -0.20 4.33 9.71
CA GLY A 73 -1.10 3.64 10.63
C GLY A 73 -1.38 2.20 10.20
N ALA A 74 -2.64 1.77 10.23
CA ALA A 74 -3.05 0.44 9.81
C ALA A 74 -2.87 0.20 8.29
N ALA A 75 -2.85 1.28 7.48
CA ALA A 75 -2.53 1.18 6.05
C ALA A 75 -1.05 0.83 5.78
N ALA A 76 -0.19 0.80 6.80
CA ALA A 76 1.20 0.37 6.70
C ALA A 76 1.37 -0.99 6.02
N TYR A 77 0.45 -1.93 6.24
CA TYR A 77 0.46 -3.24 5.61
C TYR A 77 0.28 -3.22 4.08
N LEU A 78 -0.31 -2.15 3.53
CA LEU A 78 -0.42 -1.97 2.08
C LEU A 78 0.93 -1.63 1.44
N VAL A 79 1.85 -1.02 2.19
CA VAL A 79 3.16 -0.59 1.65
C VAL A 79 3.96 -1.78 1.10
N PRO A 80 4.22 -2.86 1.86
CA PRO A 80 4.92 -4.01 1.31
C PRO A 80 4.13 -4.70 0.18
N ILE A 81 2.80 -4.72 0.22
CA ILE A 81 1.98 -5.27 -0.86
C ILE A 81 2.20 -4.48 -2.15
N LEU A 82 2.16 -3.15 -2.09
CA LEU A 82 2.38 -2.30 -3.25
C LEU A 82 3.80 -2.43 -3.79
N ILE A 83 4.82 -2.44 -2.91
CA ILE A 83 6.22 -2.65 -3.32
C ILE A 83 6.38 -4.03 -3.98
N GLY A 84 5.75 -5.07 -3.43
CA GLY A 84 5.76 -6.42 -4.01
C GLY A 84 5.11 -6.47 -5.40
N CYS A 85 3.95 -5.82 -5.56
CA CYS A 85 3.30 -5.68 -6.87
C CYS A 85 4.19 -4.94 -7.88
N PHE A 86 4.91 -3.88 -7.45
CA PHE A 86 5.91 -3.23 -8.30
C PHE A 86 7.03 -4.17 -8.69
N GLY A 87 7.61 -4.92 -7.73
CA GLY A 87 8.64 -5.90 -8.00
C GLY A 87 8.19 -6.96 -9.01
N LEU A 88 6.98 -7.50 -8.81
CA LEU A 88 6.37 -8.47 -9.73
C LEU A 88 6.11 -7.88 -11.11
N SER A 89 5.78 -6.59 -11.23
CA SER A 89 5.56 -5.94 -12.51
C SER A 89 6.84 -5.81 -13.36
N TYR A 90 8.00 -5.78 -12.72
CA TYR A 90 9.29 -5.85 -13.43
C TYR A 90 9.64 -7.27 -13.88
N LEU A 91 9.18 -8.30 -13.15
CA LEU A 91 9.47 -9.71 -13.47
C LEU A 91 8.49 -10.28 -14.50
N PHE A 92 7.24 -9.82 -14.50
CA PHE A 92 6.17 -10.38 -15.33
C PHE A 92 5.61 -9.31 -16.28
N GLN A 93 5.80 -9.48 -17.57
CA GLN A 93 5.27 -8.57 -18.62
C GLN A 93 3.76 -8.35 -18.53
N ALA A 94 3.02 -9.34 -18.02
CA ALA A 94 1.58 -9.22 -17.82
C ALA A 94 1.19 -8.12 -16.81
N MET A 95 2.13 -7.66 -15.98
CA MET A 95 1.92 -6.63 -14.96
C MET A 95 2.59 -5.30 -15.29
N ASP A 96 3.13 -5.11 -16.49
CA ASP A 96 3.81 -3.87 -16.93
C ASP A 96 2.96 -2.62 -16.72
N TYR A 97 1.65 -2.77 -16.78
CA TYR A 97 0.69 -1.70 -16.55
C TYR A 97 0.82 -1.09 -15.14
N PHE A 98 1.17 -1.90 -14.14
CA PHE A 98 1.21 -1.47 -12.75
C PHE A 98 2.32 -0.45 -12.47
N HIS A 99 3.54 -0.69 -12.94
CA HIS A 99 4.66 0.24 -12.71
C HIS A 99 4.52 1.55 -13.50
N ARG A 100 3.81 1.53 -14.64
CA ARG A 100 3.53 2.75 -15.43
C ARG A 100 2.56 3.69 -14.72
N HIS A 101 1.76 3.16 -13.79
CA HIS A 101 0.70 3.89 -13.08
C HIS A 101 0.99 4.02 -11.58
N TRP A 102 2.27 4.11 -11.19
CA TRP A 102 2.72 4.17 -9.80
C TRP A 102 2.06 5.27 -8.97
N LEU A 103 1.71 6.42 -9.59
CA LEU A 103 1.01 7.51 -8.92
C LEU A 103 -0.35 7.07 -8.35
N TRP A 104 -1.04 6.16 -9.03
CA TRP A 104 -2.33 5.65 -8.59
C TRP A 104 -2.20 4.72 -7.38
N SER A 105 -1.09 3.99 -7.23
CA SER A 105 -0.83 3.22 -6.01
C SER A 105 -0.55 4.13 -4.82
N GLY A 106 0.16 5.25 -5.04
CA GLY A 106 0.32 6.30 -4.04
C GLY A 106 -1.03 6.92 -3.63
N LEU A 107 -1.88 7.25 -4.59
CA LEU A 107 -3.21 7.78 -4.32
C LEU A 107 -4.09 6.76 -3.57
N LEU A 108 -4.05 5.48 -3.94
CA LEU A 108 -4.75 4.41 -3.23
C LEU A 108 -4.31 4.33 -1.76
N LEU A 109 -3.00 4.37 -1.51
CA LEU A 109 -2.46 4.36 -0.14
C LEU A 109 -2.94 5.59 0.65
N LEU A 110 -2.90 6.80 0.05
CA LEU A 110 -3.40 8.03 0.67
C LEU A 110 -4.90 7.96 0.98
N CYS A 111 -5.71 7.41 0.10
CA CYS A 111 -7.14 7.20 0.35
C CYS A 111 -7.37 6.25 1.53
N CYS A 112 -6.62 5.15 1.60
CA CYS A 112 -6.73 4.20 2.71
C CYS A 112 -6.33 4.83 4.05
N THR A 113 -5.23 5.61 4.10
CA THR A 113 -4.82 6.30 5.34
C THR A 113 -5.85 7.33 5.79
N GLY A 114 -6.34 8.16 4.87
CA GLY A 114 -7.36 9.17 5.18
C GLY A 114 -8.67 8.55 5.65
N TRP A 115 -9.11 7.49 4.99
CA TRP A 115 -10.35 6.78 5.36
C TRP A 115 -10.24 6.13 6.74
N LEU A 116 -9.14 5.45 7.03
CA LEU A 116 -8.89 4.85 8.36
C LEU A 116 -8.84 5.90 9.48
N ASP A 117 -8.34 7.12 9.20
CA ASP A 117 -8.31 8.18 10.20
C ASP A 117 -9.71 8.74 10.50
N ILE A 118 -10.65 8.79 9.53
CA ILE A 118 -12.04 9.21 9.80
C ILE A 118 -12.67 8.27 10.84
N TYR A 119 -12.46 6.96 10.71
CA TYR A 119 -13.06 5.95 11.58
C TYR A 119 -12.18 5.55 12.77
N LYS A 120 -11.18 6.37 13.13
CA LYS A 120 -10.21 6.14 14.23
C LYS A 120 -10.87 5.91 15.61
N GLN A 121 -12.10 6.37 15.82
CA GLN A 121 -12.84 6.18 17.07
C GLN A 121 -13.41 4.75 17.20
N GLY A 122 -13.43 3.98 16.14
CA GLY A 122 -13.82 2.57 16.19
C GLY A 122 -12.87 1.79 17.12
N GLN A 123 -13.44 1.00 18.04
CA GLN A 123 -12.70 0.29 19.09
C GLN A 123 -11.48 -0.48 18.56
N LEU A 124 -11.64 -1.19 17.44
CA LEU A 124 -10.55 -1.97 16.83
C LEU A 124 -9.41 -1.07 16.33
N LEU A 125 -9.73 0.03 15.64
CA LEU A 125 -8.74 0.94 15.08
C LEU A 125 -8.05 1.77 16.18
N ALA A 126 -8.78 2.18 17.20
CA ALA A 126 -8.22 2.88 18.34
C ALA A 126 -7.25 2.00 19.12
N THR A 127 -7.64 0.74 19.40
CA THR A 127 -6.75 -0.23 20.05
C THR A 127 -5.53 -0.53 19.21
N PHE A 128 -5.69 -0.72 17.89
CA PHE A 128 -4.58 -0.96 16.98
C PHE A 128 -3.57 0.19 17.01
N SER A 129 -4.03 1.44 16.81
CA SER A 129 -3.13 2.60 16.80
C SER A 129 -2.40 2.80 18.14
N ALA A 130 -3.07 2.55 19.25
CA ALA A 130 -2.43 2.58 20.57
C ALA A 130 -1.37 1.50 20.73
N ASN A 131 -1.65 0.27 20.27
CA ASN A 131 -0.71 -0.86 20.37
C ASN A 131 0.54 -0.67 19.53
N VAL A 132 0.45 -0.03 18.35
CA VAL A 132 1.62 0.19 17.49
C VAL A 132 2.29 1.55 17.72
N GLY A 133 1.79 2.38 18.62
CA GLY A 133 2.31 3.72 18.88
C GLY A 133 2.11 4.68 17.71
N ALA A 134 1.09 4.47 16.88
CA ALA A 134 0.76 5.35 15.77
C ALA A 134 -0.08 6.54 16.25
N PRO A 135 0.09 7.76 15.67
CA PRO A 135 -0.65 8.95 16.07
C PRO A 135 -2.15 8.87 15.78
N SER A 136 -2.54 7.99 14.87
CA SER A 136 -3.93 7.72 14.47
C SER A 136 -4.02 6.39 13.74
N ALA A 137 -5.22 5.86 13.56
CA ALA A 137 -5.45 4.65 12.76
C ALA A 137 -5.00 4.76 11.31
N GLY A 138 -5.06 5.98 10.71
CA GLY A 138 -4.51 6.30 9.40
C GLY A 138 -3.06 6.83 9.44
N GLY A 139 -2.41 6.77 10.60
CA GLY A 139 -1.08 7.32 10.83
C GLY A 139 -1.04 8.85 10.75
N TYR A 140 0.16 9.39 10.67
CA TYR A 140 0.38 10.83 10.54
C TYR A 140 -0.18 11.39 9.23
N VAL A 141 -0.06 10.63 8.14
CA VAL A 141 -0.56 11.04 6.82
C VAL A 141 -2.07 11.17 6.81
N GLY A 142 -2.80 10.16 7.29
CA GLY A 142 -4.26 10.19 7.38
C GLY A 142 -4.77 11.34 8.24
N LEU A 143 -4.11 11.54 9.39
CA LEU A 143 -4.42 12.66 10.29
C LEU A 143 -4.21 14.02 9.61
N MET A 144 -3.10 14.21 8.89
CA MET A 144 -2.83 15.46 8.18
C MET A 144 -3.81 15.69 7.01
N LEU A 145 -4.12 14.67 6.22
CA LEU A 145 -5.09 14.77 5.13
C LEU A 145 -6.45 15.23 5.63
N ASN A 146 -6.95 14.62 6.71
CA ASN A 146 -8.25 15.00 7.27
C ASN A 146 -8.20 16.36 7.95
N ARG A 147 -7.13 16.68 8.67
CA ARG A 147 -7.01 17.97 9.35
C ARG A 147 -6.92 19.15 8.37
N LEU A 148 -6.19 18.99 7.25
CA LEU A 148 -5.91 20.09 6.34
C LEU A 148 -6.92 20.19 5.18
N ILE A 149 -7.50 19.07 4.74
CA ILE A 149 -8.28 19.01 3.50
C ILE A 149 -9.67 18.43 3.75
N PHE A 150 -9.76 17.14 4.06
CA PHE A 150 -11.02 16.41 3.97
C PHE A 150 -11.92 16.55 5.20
N GLY A 151 -11.39 16.88 6.36
CA GLY A 151 -12.18 17.12 7.57
C GLY A 151 -13.18 18.29 7.44
N HIS A 152 -12.97 19.19 6.46
CA HIS A 152 -13.89 20.28 6.18
C HIS A 152 -15.20 19.82 5.49
N PHE A 153 -15.22 18.62 4.92
CA PHE A 153 -16.41 18.06 4.24
C PHE A 153 -17.32 17.25 5.18
N GLY A 154 -16.93 17.12 6.47
CA GLY A 154 -17.59 16.23 7.42
C GLY A 154 -17.34 14.74 7.09
N ASP A 155 -17.66 13.85 8.03
CA ASP A 155 -17.31 12.42 7.92
C ASP A 155 -17.93 11.74 6.69
N LEU A 156 -19.20 12.03 6.38
CA LEU A 156 -19.89 11.44 5.22
C LEU A 156 -19.32 11.97 3.91
N GLY A 157 -19.10 13.28 3.80
CA GLY A 157 -18.53 13.89 2.58
C GLY A 157 -17.11 13.39 2.31
N ALA A 158 -16.25 13.41 3.33
CA ALA A 158 -14.89 12.89 3.24
C ALA A 158 -14.88 11.40 2.87
N THR A 159 -15.75 10.58 3.47
CA THR A 159 -15.89 9.15 3.13
C THR A 159 -16.26 8.94 1.67
N LEU A 160 -17.22 9.68 1.13
CA LEU A 160 -17.61 9.60 -0.27
C LEU A 160 -16.45 9.98 -1.21
N ILE A 161 -15.71 11.03 -0.87
CA ILE A 161 -14.55 11.46 -1.66
C ILE A 161 -13.47 10.37 -1.65
N TYR A 162 -13.10 9.85 -0.47
CA TYR A 162 -12.09 8.79 -0.36
C TYR A 162 -12.53 7.52 -1.09
N LEU A 163 -13.78 7.09 -0.95
CA LEU A 163 -14.31 5.93 -1.64
C LEU A 163 -14.25 6.10 -3.16
N THR A 164 -14.61 7.28 -3.66
CA THR A 164 -14.57 7.58 -5.09
C THR A 164 -13.13 7.54 -5.63
N LEU A 165 -12.19 8.21 -4.94
CA LEU A 165 -10.77 8.22 -5.32
C LEU A 165 -10.14 6.83 -5.20
N TYR A 166 -10.51 6.06 -4.17
CA TYR A 166 -10.09 4.68 -3.99
C TYR A 166 -10.53 3.80 -5.17
N LEU A 167 -11.81 3.87 -5.55
CA LEU A 167 -12.35 3.09 -6.68
C LEU A 167 -11.71 3.50 -8.01
N ILE A 168 -11.51 4.79 -8.24
CA ILE A 168 -10.81 5.28 -9.44
C ILE A 168 -9.38 4.73 -9.47
N SER A 169 -8.64 4.82 -8.35
CA SER A 169 -7.27 4.31 -8.25
C SER A 169 -7.22 2.81 -8.48
N LEU A 170 -8.14 2.05 -7.87
CA LEU A 170 -8.21 0.60 -8.00
C LEU A 170 -8.50 0.17 -9.45
N PHE A 171 -9.49 0.79 -10.11
CA PHE A 171 -9.83 0.48 -11.49
C PHE A 171 -8.69 0.84 -12.46
N TYR A 172 -8.00 1.96 -12.18
CA TYR A 172 -6.84 2.36 -12.97
C TYR A 172 -5.65 1.41 -12.77
N LEU A 173 -5.40 0.94 -11.54
CA LEU A 173 -4.31 0.02 -11.23
C LEU A 173 -4.53 -1.38 -11.81
N THR A 174 -5.79 -1.85 -11.81
CA THR A 174 -6.14 -3.20 -12.26
C THR A 174 -6.49 -3.26 -13.74
N ASN A 175 -6.47 -2.11 -14.45
CA ASN A 175 -6.96 -1.99 -15.84
C ASN A 175 -8.38 -2.56 -16.00
N PHE A 176 -9.21 -2.41 -14.97
CA PHE A 176 -10.56 -2.96 -14.94
C PHE A 176 -11.55 -2.01 -15.62
N HIS A 177 -12.17 -2.49 -16.69
CA HIS A 177 -13.17 -1.74 -17.46
C HIS A 177 -14.58 -2.06 -16.97
N LEU A 178 -15.03 -1.35 -15.93
CA LEU A 178 -16.36 -1.55 -15.32
C LEU A 178 -17.50 -1.53 -16.36
N GLY A 179 -17.43 -0.61 -17.32
CA GLY A 179 -18.46 -0.47 -18.37
C GLY A 179 -18.53 -1.67 -19.32
N GLN A 180 -17.41 -2.35 -19.58
CA GLN A 180 -17.41 -3.58 -20.39
C GLN A 180 -17.98 -4.74 -19.57
N TRP A 181 -17.51 -4.89 -18.33
CA TRP A 181 -17.98 -5.94 -17.42
C TRP A 181 -19.50 -5.86 -17.17
N LEU A 182 -20.06 -4.68 -16.96
CA LEU A 182 -21.51 -4.48 -16.81
C LEU A 182 -22.28 -4.83 -18.08
N ARG A 183 -21.77 -4.47 -19.27
CA ARG A 183 -22.39 -4.85 -20.55
C ARG A 183 -22.38 -6.36 -20.75
N ASP A 184 -21.28 -7.02 -20.43
CA ASP A 184 -21.15 -8.47 -20.55
C ASP A 184 -22.10 -9.21 -19.61
N LEU A 185 -22.25 -8.73 -18.37
CA LEU A 185 -23.23 -9.26 -17.42
C LEU A 185 -24.66 -9.09 -17.92
N TRP A 186 -24.99 -7.91 -18.46
CA TRP A 186 -26.32 -7.64 -19.01
C TRP A 186 -26.62 -8.54 -20.19
N GLN A 187 -25.70 -8.71 -21.13
CA GLN A 187 -25.85 -9.60 -22.27
C GLN A 187 -26.02 -11.08 -21.87
N ARG A 188 -25.24 -11.55 -20.91
CA ARG A 188 -25.37 -12.91 -20.36
C ARG A 188 -26.76 -13.16 -19.76
N ARG A 189 -27.30 -12.19 -19.01
CA ARG A 189 -28.66 -12.30 -18.46
C ARG A 189 -29.75 -12.36 -19.52
N LEU A 190 -29.60 -11.60 -20.61
CA LEU A 190 -30.54 -11.64 -21.72
C LEU A 190 -30.52 -12.98 -22.46
N LEU A 191 -29.33 -13.59 -22.59
CA LEU A 191 -29.18 -14.91 -23.22
C LEU A 191 -29.71 -16.08 -22.37
N THR A 192 -29.73 -15.93 -21.04
CA THR A 192 -30.29 -16.94 -20.14
C THR A 192 -31.80 -16.78 -19.89
N ALA A 193 -32.38 -15.67 -20.32
CA ALA A 193 -33.83 -15.41 -20.19
C ALA A 193 -34.68 -15.79 -21.46
N ASN A 194 -34.00 -16.15 -22.55
CA ASN A 194 -34.57 -16.69 -23.76
C ASN A 194 -34.28 -18.19 -23.88
#